data_ba455f4b4b559aad87ab5c7b1a65f590
#
_entry.id   ba455f4b4b559aad87ab5c7b1a65f590
#
_cell.length_a   1.000
_cell.length_b   1.000
_cell.length_c   1.000
_cell.angle_alpha   90.00
_cell.angle_beta   90.00
_cell.angle_gamma   90.00
#
_symmetry.space_group_name_H-M   'P 1'
#
loop_
_entity.id
_entity.type
_entity.pdbx_description
1 polymer ?
#
loop_
_entity_poly.entity_id
_entity_poly.type
_entity_poly.pdbx_seq_one_letter_code
_entity_poly.pdbx_strand_id
1 'polypeptide(L)'
;MSEAGRVGLISGTGEEGQGIAVRLAAAGIRVAIGSRSAERARQQALEVNQKIGNTKVQGMDNHELIRTCDTLFLTVPYIHSQQVISEYQKELSQDQILVDVTVPIVFDKGPRLVDLGDQSGAEHLQSLLPSGPVVVAAFKTLPAHLLCDIGSPLDCDEFVCSDSSQAKSRVLELVGSIPRLRWIDAGPLRYSRSLEAITLLEIGLNRRYGVKHSRIQMVGLETPAQGTSPASKRKEGR
;
A
#
# COMPACT_ATOMS: atom_id res chain seq x y z
N MET A 1 -20.53 -3.92 -14.39
CA MET A 1 -19.21 -3.53 -13.85
C MET A 1 -19.51 -2.52 -12.76
N SER A 2 -19.39 -2.90 -11.47
CA SER A 2 -19.52 -1.94 -10.37
C SER A 2 -18.49 -0.84 -10.59
N GLU A 3 -18.88 0.43 -10.41
CA GLU A 3 -17.91 1.51 -10.37
C GLU A 3 -16.88 1.15 -9.29
N ALA A 4 -15.68 0.76 -9.73
CA ALA A 4 -14.59 0.52 -8.81
C ALA A 4 -14.37 1.82 -8.03
N GLY A 5 -14.54 1.78 -6.70
CA GLY A 5 -14.38 2.93 -5.83
C GLY A 5 -13.04 3.64 -6.08
N ARG A 6 -12.99 4.93 -5.80
CA ARG A 6 -11.79 5.75 -5.96
C ARG A 6 -10.76 5.35 -4.91
N VAL A 7 -9.50 5.15 -5.33
CA VAL A 7 -8.35 4.95 -4.44
C VAL A 7 -7.75 6.30 -4.07
N GLY A 8 -7.55 6.57 -2.79
CA GLY A 8 -6.93 7.78 -2.26
C GLY A 8 -5.58 7.49 -1.62
N LEU A 9 -4.61 8.35 -1.87
CA LEU A 9 -3.26 8.27 -1.29
C LEU A 9 -3.09 9.43 -0.30
N ILE A 10 -3.28 9.19 1.00
CA ILE A 10 -3.11 10.21 2.05
C ILE A 10 -1.65 10.66 2.07
N SER A 11 -1.42 11.96 1.86
CA SER A 11 -0.08 12.54 1.74
C SER A 11 0.78 11.90 0.64
N GLY A 12 0.15 11.50 -0.47
CA GLY A 12 0.70 10.69 -1.56
C GLY A 12 1.71 11.39 -2.48
N THR A 13 2.25 12.56 -2.11
CA THR A 13 3.23 13.31 -2.92
C THR A 13 4.68 12.86 -2.69
N GLY A 14 4.94 11.89 -1.81
CA GLY A 14 6.24 11.24 -1.64
C GLY A 14 6.48 10.15 -2.69
N GLU A 15 7.71 9.62 -2.75
CA GLU A 15 8.12 8.61 -3.74
C GLU A 15 7.23 7.36 -3.69
N GLU A 16 6.94 6.84 -2.49
CA GLU A 16 6.05 5.67 -2.30
C GLU A 16 4.65 5.93 -2.86
N GLY A 17 4.03 7.07 -2.48
CA GLY A 17 2.70 7.45 -2.97
C GLY A 17 2.67 7.67 -4.48
N GLN A 18 3.69 8.30 -5.05
CA GLN A 18 3.82 8.48 -6.49
C GLN A 18 3.92 7.14 -7.22
N GLY A 19 4.74 6.23 -6.70
CA GLY A 19 4.93 4.90 -7.28
C GLY A 19 3.63 4.10 -7.31
N ILE A 20 2.90 4.06 -6.20
CA ILE A 20 1.60 3.39 -6.11
C ILE A 20 0.60 4.06 -7.06
N ALA A 21 0.54 5.40 -7.09
CA ALA A 21 -0.35 6.15 -7.98
C ALA A 21 -0.10 5.83 -9.46
N VAL A 22 1.17 5.83 -9.89
CA VAL A 22 1.58 5.53 -11.26
C VAL A 22 1.15 4.11 -11.66
N ARG A 23 1.43 3.10 -10.82
CA ARG A 23 1.12 1.70 -11.11
C ARG A 23 -0.39 1.44 -11.17
N LEU A 24 -1.15 1.93 -10.20
CA LEU A 24 -2.60 1.76 -10.18
C LEU A 24 -3.27 2.50 -11.33
N ALA A 25 -2.86 3.75 -11.61
CA ALA A 25 -3.45 4.52 -12.70
C ALA A 25 -3.08 3.96 -14.08
N ALA A 26 -1.87 3.44 -14.28
CA ALA A 26 -1.48 2.71 -15.48
C ALA A 26 -2.31 1.43 -15.68
N ALA A 27 -2.71 0.76 -14.59
CA ALA A 27 -3.62 -0.38 -14.58
C ALA A 27 -5.10 0.01 -14.79
N GLY A 28 -5.40 1.29 -14.98
CA GLY A 28 -6.76 1.77 -15.28
C GLY A 28 -7.58 2.19 -14.05
N ILE A 29 -7.03 2.13 -12.85
CA ILE A 29 -7.71 2.54 -11.61
C ILE A 29 -7.75 4.06 -11.49
N ARG A 30 -8.88 4.61 -11.01
CA ARG A 30 -8.99 6.04 -10.66
C ARG A 30 -8.31 6.31 -9.33
N VAL A 31 -7.33 7.22 -9.32
CA VAL A 31 -6.50 7.52 -8.16
C VAL A 31 -6.63 8.99 -7.78
N ALA A 32 -6.70 9.27 -6.47
CA ALA A 32 -6.56 10.60 -5.92
C ALA A 32 -5.24 10.69 -5.13
N ILE A 33 -4.45 11.72 -5.36
CA ILE A 33 -3.26 12.06 -4.56
C ILE A 33 -3.65 13.16 -3.60
N GLY A 34 -3.47 12.92 -2.30
CA GLY A 34 -3.70 13.87 -1.23
C GLY A 34 -2.42 14.58 -0.78
N SER A 35 -2.58 15.77 -0.29
CA SER A 35 -1.52 16.54 0.37
C SER A 35 -2.15 17.55 1.33
N ARG A 36 -1.38 18.08 2.28
CA ARG A 36 -1.75 19.28 3.05
C ARG A 36 -1.89 20.53 2.17
N SER A 37 -1.24 20.54 1.00
CA SER A 37 -1.37 21.57 -0.04
C SER A 37 -2.06 20.93 -1.26
N ALA A 38 -3.30 21.34 -1.54
CA ALA A 38 -4.04 20.91 -2.73
C ALA A 38 -3.28 21.26 -4.03
N GLU A 39 -2.59 22.39 -4.08
CA GLU A 39 -1.78 22.78 -5.25
C GLU A 39 -0.64 21.80 -5.51
N ARG A 40 0.11 21.42 -4.47
CA ARG A 40 1.16 20.40 -4.59
C ARG A 40 0.59 19.05 -5.07
N ALA A 41 -0.58 18.66 -4.56
CA ALA A 41 -1.24 17.42 -4.99
C ALA A 41 -1.65 17.48 -6.47
N ARG A 42 -2.22 18.61 -6.93
CA ARG A 42 -2.60 18.81 -8.34
C ARG A 42 -1.39 18.77 -9.28
N GLN A 43 -0.30 19.44 -8.90
CA GLN A 43 0.93 19.39 -9.67
C GLN A 43 1.46 17.97 -9.80
N GLN A 44 1.48 17.21 -8.71
CA GLN A 44 1.91 15.82 -8.71
C GLN A 44 1.00 14.92 -9.57
N ALA A 45 -0.31 15.14 -9.51
CA ALA A 45 -1.27 14.41 -10.34
C ALA A 45 -1.06 14.68 -11.84
N LEU A 46 -0.74 15.91 -12.22
CA LEU A 46 -0.40 16.25 -13.60
C LEU A 46 0.86 15.52 -14.08
N GLU A 47 1.91 15.48 -13.27
CA GLU A 47 3.16 14.78 -13.59
C GLU A 47 2.92 13.27 -13.77
N VAL A 48 2.14 12.64 -12.88
CA VAL A 48 1.76 11.23 -13.01
C VAL A 48 0.96 11.00 -14.29
N ASN A 49 -0.05 11.82 -14.56
CA ASN A 49 -0.88 11.72 -15.78
C ASN A 49 -0.06 11.86 -17.07
N GLN A 50 0.88 12.80 -17.10
CA GLN A 50 1.81 12.96 -18.23
C GLN A 50 2.66 11.70 -18.43
N LYS A 51 3.17 11.14 -17.34
CA LYS A 51 4.02 9.93 -17.37
C LYS A 51 3.29 8.70 -17.91
N ILE A 52 2.01 8.54 -17.59
CA ILE A 52 1.21 7.37 -18.01
C ILE A 52 0.36 7.65 -19.26
N GLY A 53 0.34 8.87 -19.78
CA GLY A 53 -0.40 9.25 -20.98
C GLY A 53 -1.94 9.19 -20.79
N ASN A 54 -2.44 9.45 -19.57
CA ASN A 54 -3.88 9.48 -19.29
C ASN A 54 -4.26 10.55 -18.25
N THR A 55 -5.53 10.58 -17.80
CA THR A 55 -6.09 11.56 -16.86
C THR A 55 -6.74 10.91 -15.65
N LYS A 56 -6.29 9.73 -15.24
CA LYS A 56 -6.92 8.96 -14.16
C LYS A 56 -6.54 9.40 -12.76
N VAL A 57 -5.54 10.28 -12.63
CA VAL A 57 -5.06 10.79 -11.35
C VAL A 57 -5.55 12.21 -11.11
N GLN A 58 -6.11 12.47 -9.94
CA GLN A 58 -6.54 13.77 -9.47
C GLN A 58 -5.76 14.16 -8.23
N GLY A 59 -5.47 15.45 -8.06
CA GLY A 59 -4.84 15.99 -6.86
C GLY A 59 -5.82 16.82 -6.05
N MET A 60 -5.85 16.64 -4.74
CA MET A 60 -6.72 17.36 -3.81
C MET A 60 -6.09 17.48 -2.42
N ASP A 61 -6.71 18.20 -1.49
CA ASP A 61 -6.27 18.16 -0.11
C ASP A 61 -6.69 16.82 0.57
N ASN A 62 -6.02 16.49 1.69
CA ASN A 62 -6.27 15.23 2.37
C ASN A 62 -7.71 15.13 2.93
N HIS A 63 -8.34 16.24 3.35
CA HIS A 63 -9.71 16.24 3.87
C HIS A 63 -10.70 15.85 2.78
N GLU A 64 -10.58 16.46 1.59
CA GLU A 64 -11.42 16.13 0.44
C GLU A 64 -11.19 14.68 0.00
N LEU A 65 -9.94 14.24 -0.03
CA LEU A 65 -9.56 12.88 -0.42
C LEU A 65 -10.22 11.84 0.51
N ILE A 66 -10.11 12.01 1.83
CA ILE A 66 -10.66 11.06 2.80
C ILE A 66 -12.19 10.96 2.66
N ARG A 67 -12.89 12.08 2.43
CA ARG A 67 -14.34 12.08 2.25
C ARG A 67 -14.83 11.47 0.93
N THR A 68 -13.96 11.35 -0.06
CA THR A 68 -14.36 10.96 -1.43
C THR A 68 -13.80 9.62 -1.90
N CYS A 69 -12.97 8.95 -1.09
CA CYS A 69 -12.34 7.69 -1.44
C CYS A 69 -12.72 6.58 -0.46
N ASP A 70 -12.99 5.38 -0.97
CA ASP A 70 -13.37 4.20 -0.18
C ASP A 70 -12.16 3.38 0.27
N THR A 71 -11.07 3.43 -0.49
CA THR A 71 -9.81 2.75 -0.19
C THR A 71 -8.71 3.79 -0.08
N LEU A 72 -8.16 3.92 1.10
CA LEU A 72 -7.17 4.93 1.46
C LEU A 72 -5.81 4.27 1.69
N PHE A 73 -4.76 4.77 1.08
CA PHE A 73 -3.39 4.35 1.33
C PHE A 73 -2.69 5.36 2.23
N LEU A 74 -2.10 4.91 3.30
CA LEU A 74 -1.31 5.75 4.21
C LEU A 74 0.15 5.75 3.75
N THR A 75 0.54 6.79 3.00
CA THR A 75 1.85 6.87 2.32
C THR A 75 2.82 7.86 2.96
N VAL A 76 2.78 7.96 4.28
CA VAL A 76 3.74 8.74 5.08
C VAL A 76 4.80 7.83 5.71
N PRO A 77 5.98 8.34 6.06
CA PRO A 77 6.89 7.59 6.91
C PRO A 77 6.22 7.17 8.23
N TYR A 78 6.50 5.97 8.71
CA TYR A 78 5.87 5.41 9.92
C TYR A 78 5.89 6.37 11.11
N ILE A 79 6.99 7.09 11.31
CA ILE A 79 7.13 8.07 12.41
C ILE A 79 6.06 9.17 12.40
N HIS A 80 5.42 9.42 11.26
CA HIS A 80 4.36 10.41 11.11
C HIS A 80 2.96 9.79 11.05
N SER A 81 2.84 8.46 10.98
CA SER A 81 1.56 7.77 10.77
C SER A 81 0.56 8.07 11.89
N GLN A 82 1.00 8.00 13.15
CA GLN A 82 0.14 8.28 14.31
C GLN A 82 -0.40 9.71 14.30
N GLN A 83 0.45 10.69 13.97
CA GLN A 83 0.05 12.09 13.87
C GLN A 83 -1.02 12.28 12.78
N VAL A 84 -0.78 11.69 11.60
CA VAL A 84 -1.72 11.78 10.45
C VAL A 84 -3.06 11.12 10.81
N ILE A 85 -3.03 9.94 11.42
CA ILE A 85 -4.26 9.28 11.86
C ILE A 85 -5.01 10.13 12.89
N SER A 86 -4.33 10.69 13.88
CA SER A 86 -4.95 11.57 14.89
C SER A 86 -5.58 12.82 14.26
N GLU A 87 -4.94 13.41 13.26
CA GLU A 87 -5.42 14.60 12.54
C GLU A 87 -6.73 14.31 11.81
N TYR A 88 -6.84 13.14 11.14
CA TYR A 88 -8.01 12.80 10.32
C TYR A 88 -8.98 11.80 10.95
N GLN A 89 -8.76 11.39 12.18
CA GLN A 89 -9.55 10.33 12.85
C GLN A 89 -11.07 10.55 12.79
N LYS A 90 -11.53 11.81 12.88
CA LYS A 90 -12.96 12.15 12.86
C LYS A 90 -13.60 12.08 11.46
N GLU A 91 -12.78 12.05 10.41
CA GLU A 91 -13.23 12.00 9.03
C GLU A 91 -13.15 10.58 8.45
N LEU A 92 -12.31 9.73 9.05
CA LEU A 92 -12.18 8.34 8.68
C LEU A 92 -13.42 7.54 9.08
N SER A 93 -13.99 6.80 8.13
CA SER A 93 -15.22 6.01 8.31
C SER A 93 -14.90 4.52 8.47
N GLN A 94 -15.74 3.82 9.24
CA GLN A 94 -15.67 2.36 9.37
C GLN A 94 -15.94 1.59 8.07
N ASP A 95 -16.59 2.23 7.09
CA ASP A 95 -16.88 1.62 5.78
C ASP A 95 -15.70 1.73 4.81
N GLN A 96 -14.63 2.46 5.19
CA GLN A 96 -13.43 2.61 4.40
C GLN A 96 -12.41 1.50 4.71
N ILE A 97 -11.50 1.30 3.77
CA ILE A 97 -10.31 0.47 3.95
C ILE A 97 -9.10 1.38 4.06
N LEU A 98 -8.28 1.18 5.09
CA LEU A 98 -6.99 1.85 5.22
C LEU A 98 -5.86 0.87 4.88
N VAL A 99 -5.23 1.08 3.74
CA VAL A 99 -4.05 0.30 3.34
C VAL A 99 -2.81 0.91 3.97
N ASP A 100 -2.23 0.17 4.91
CA ASP A 100 -0.98 0.55 5.57
C ASP A 100 0.22 0.05 4.76
N VAL A 101 0.93 0.99 4.15
CA VAL A 101 2.18 0.72 3.42
C VAL A 101 3.41 1.05 4.27
N THR A 102 3.20 1.57 5.48
CA THR A 102 4.30 2.03 6.34
C THR A 102 5.06 0.86 6.95
N VAL A 103 6.36 1.04 7.18
CA VAL A 103 7.19 0.09 7.90
C VAL A 103 7.82 0.79 9.11
N PRO A 104 7.73 0.23 10.33
CA PRO A 104 8.21 0.88 11.54
C PRO A 104 9.74 0.79 11.66
N ILE A 105 10.45 1.41 10.70
CA ILE A 105 11.92 1.45 10.65
C ILE A 105 12.40 2.85 11.01
N VAL A 106 13.42 2.91 11.85
CA VAL A 106 14.18 4.13 12.18
C VAL A 106 15.65 3.96 11.79
N PHE A 107 16.31 5.08 11.48
CA PHE A 107 17.67 5.14 10.94
C PHE A 107 18.58 5.98 11.86
N ASP A 108 18.72 5.58 13.13
CA ASP A 108 19.57 6.29 14.09
C ASP A 108 21.04 5.80 14.08
N LYS A 109 21.30 4.56 14.44
CA LYS A 109 22.63 3.89 14.40
C LYS A 109 22.68 2.81 13.31
N GLY A 110 21.88 2.94 12.29
CA GLY A 110 21.58 1.96 11.26
C GLY A 110 20.08 1.68 11.22
N PRO A 111 19.59 0.97 10.19
CA PRO A 111 18.18 0.62 10.10
C PRO A 111 17.81 -0.40 11.18
N ARG A 112 16.75 -0.14 11.91
CA ARG A 112 16.15 -1.08 12.87
C ARG A 112 14.65 -0.88 12.98
N LEU A 113 13.93 -1.94 13.35
CA LEU A 113 12.50 -1.83 13.66
C LEU A 113 12.30 -1.07 14.97
N VAL A 114 11.22 -0.31 15.04
CA VAL A 114 10.70 0.25 16.29
C VAL A 114 10.20 -0.91 17.16
N ASP A 115 10.47 -0.86 18.44
CA ASP A 115 9.94 -1.85 19.38
C ASP A 115 8.44 -1.53 19.66
N LEU A 116 7.58 -2.41 19.20
CA LEU A 116 6.13 -2.35 19.40
C LEU A 116 5.63 -3.55 20.22
N GLY A 117 6.50 -4.18 20.97
CA GLY A 117 6.20 -5.43 21.67
C GLY A 117 5.87 -6.54 20.67
N ASP A 118 4.74 -7.22 20.87
CA ASP A 118 4.31 -8.31 20.00
C ASP A 118 3.49 -7.85 18.78
N GLN A 119 3.18 -6.56 18.66
CA GLN A 119 2.41 -6.00 17.55
C GLN A 119 3.27 -5.69 16.34
N SER A 120 2.67 -5.82 15.15
CA SER A 120 3.15 -5.18 13.93
C SER A 120 2.81 -3.68 13.92
N GLY A 121 3.46 -2.91 13.04
CA GLY A 121 3.09 -1.52 12.79
C GLY A 121 1.63 -1.39 12.34
N ALA A 122 1.15 -2.33 11.51
CA ALA A 122 -0.23 -2.35 11.04
C ALA A 122 -1.25 -2.66 12.16
N GLU A 123 -0.95 -3.59 13.08
CA GLU A 123 -1.78 -3.85 14.26
C GLU A 123 -1.80 -2.65 15.20
N HIS A 124 -0.65 -2.02 15.41
CA HIS A 124 -0.57 -0.78 16.18
C HIS A 124 -1.45 0.31 15.55
N LEU A 125 -1.38 0.49 14.22
CA LEU A 125 -2.22 1.45 13.50
C LEU A 125 -3.72 1.12 13.65
N GLN A 126 -4.11 -0.16 13.53
CA GLN A 126 -5.51 -0.57 13.75
C GLN A 126 -5.98 -0.27 15.18
N SER A 127 -5.11 -0.39 16.17
CA SER A 127 -5.46 -0.10 17.58
C SER A 127 -5.76 1.38 17.83
N LEU A 128 -5.24 2.29 17.00
CA LEU A 128 -5.53 3.73 17.04
C LEU A 128 -6.89 4.07 16.42
N LEU A 129 -7.53 3.12 15.74
CA LEU A 129 -8.76 3.28 14.96
C LEU A 129 -9.86 2.31 15.41
N PRO A 130 -10.30 2.32 16.69
CA PRO A 130 -11.21 1.31 17.21
C PRO A 130 -12.61 1.34 16.56
N SER A 131 -13.02 2.47 16.00
CA SER A 131 -14.29 2.68 15.28
C SER A 131 -14.07 3.25 13.87
N GLY A 132 -12.85 3.12 13.36
CA GLY A 132 -12.45 3.63 12.05
C GLY A 132 -12.40 2.55 10.97
N PRO A 133 -11.69 2.82 9.88
CA PRO A 133 -11.52 1.88 8.78
C PRO A 133 -10.80 0.60 9.20
N VAL A 134 -11.07 -0.45 8.45
CA VAL A 134 -10.31 -1.70 8.57
C VAL A 134 -8.93 -1.52 7.96
N VAL A 135 -7.89 -1.92 8.70
CA VAL A 135 -6.51 -1.87 8.20
C VAL A 135 -6.18 -3.12 7.38
N VAL A 136 -5.56 -2.88 6.23
CA VAL A 136 -4.95 -3.89 5.38
C VAL A 136 -3.48 -3.52 5.19
N ALA A 137 -2.56 -4.40 5.56
CA ALA A 137 -1.12 -4.21 5.31
C ALA A 137 -0.78 -4.68 3.90
N ALA A 138 -0.17 -3.82 3.10
CA ALA A 138 0.30 -4.12 1.75
C ALA A 138 1.38 -3.12 1.32
N PHE A 139 2.09 -3.40 0.23
CA PHE A 139 3.18 -2.59 -0.36
C PHE A 139 4.35 -2.34 0.60
N LYS A 140 4.56 -3.26 1.55
CA LYS A 140 5.62 -3.10 2.55
C LYS A 140 7.01 -3.51 2.05
N THR A 141 7.09 -4.45 1.10
CA THR A 141 8.34 -5.03 0.60
C THR A 141 8.73 -4.55 -0.80
N LEU A 142 8.01 -3.59 -1.37
CA LEU A 142 8.29 -3.07 -2.69
C LEU A 142 9.16 -1.80 -2.63
N PRO A 143 10.27 -1.73 -3.38
CA PRO A 143 11.07 -0.52 -3.44
C PRO A 143 10.33 0.63 -4.13
N ALA A 144 10.16 1.77 -3.46
CA ALA A 144 9.42 2.93 -3.96
C ALA A 144 9.91 3.41 -5.34
N HIS A 145 11.23 3.48 -5.56
CA HIS A 145 11.78 3.90 -6.85
C HIS A 145 11.43 2.91 -7.99
N LEU A 146 11.32 1.61 -7.71
CA LEU A 146 10.90 0.61 -8.69
C LEU A 146 9.41 0.75 -9.02
N LEU A 147 8.58 1.08 -8.03
CA LEU A 147 7.17 1.44 -8.27
C LEU A 147 7.06 2.65 -9.19
N CYS A 148 7.91 3.67 -9.00
CA CYS A 148 7.94 4.85 -9.85
C CYS A 148 8.38 4.57 -11.29
N ASP A 149 9.19 3.56 -11.55
CA ASP A 149 9.70 3.23 -12.88
C ASP A 149 8.77 2.28 -13.62
N ILE A 150 7.78 2.82 -14.35
CA ILE A 150 6.81 2.02 -15.11
C ILE A 150 7.42 1.23 -16.27
N GLY A 151 8.61 1.61 -16.75
CA GLY A 151 9.34 0.88 -17.79
C GLY A 151 9.96 -0.42 -17.28
N SER A 152 10.21 -0.51 -15.98
CA SER A 152 10.76 -1.71 -15.35
C SER A 152 9.65 -2.62 -14.83
N PRO A 153 9.70 -3.92 -15.17
CA PRO A 153 8.75 -4.90 -14.62
C PRO A 153 9.01 -5.11 -13.14
N LEU A 154 7.94 -5.31 -12.36
CA LEU A 154 8.05 -5.58 -10.93
C LEU A 154 8.61 -6.99 -10.68
N ASP A 155 8.08 -8.01 -11.35
CA ASP A 155 8.52 -9.42 -11.28
C ASP A 155 8.77 -9.91 -9.85
N CYS A 156 7.83 -9.66 -8.96
CA CYS A 156 7.91 -10.00 -7.56
C CYS A 156 6.53 -10.28 -6.97
N ASP A 157 6.53 -10.61 -5.68
CA ASP A 157 5.31 -10.85 -4.93
C ASP A 157 4.97 -9.64 -4.06
N GLU A 158 3.69 -9.37 -3.98
CA GLU A 158 3.11 -8.43 -3.02
C GLU A 158 2.26 -9.19 -2.00
N PHE A 159 2.56 -9.01 -0.73
CA PHE A 159 1.95 -9.73 0.38
C PHE A 159 0.89 -8.86 1.04
N VAL A 160 -0.33 -9.39 1.15
CA VAL A 160 -1.46 -8.66 1.72
C VAL A 160 -1.94 -9.36 2.99
N CYS A 161 -1.98 -8.62 4.10
CA CYS A 161 -2.44 -9.10 5.40
C CYS A 161 -3.64 -8.28 5.88
N SER A 162 -4.66 -8.94 6.41
CA SER A 162 -5.76 -8.29 7.13
C SER A 162 -6.59 -9.32 7.88
N ASP A 163 -7.25 -8.89 8.96
CA ASP A 163 -8.22 -9.72 9.69
C ASP A 163 -9.61 -9.69 9.01
N SER A 164 -9.87 -8.73 8.14
CA SER A 164 -11.08 -8.68 7.30
C SER A 164 -10.83 -9.34 5.94
N SER A 165 -11.51 -10.45 5.69
CA SER A 165 -11.43 -11.13 4.39
C SER A 165 -11.98 -10.28 3.24
N GLN A 166 -13.01 -9.47 3.50
CA GLN A 166 -13.61 -8.58 2.50
C GLN A 166 -12.65 -7.45 2.11
N ALA A 167 -12.08 -6.74 3.09
CA ALA A 167 -11.13 -5.67 2.85
C ALA A 167 -9.86 -6.20 2.17
N LYS A 168 -9.36 -7.36 2.62
CA LYS A 168 -8.21 -8.02 2.01
C LYS A 168 -8.46 -8.38 0.55
N SER A 169 -9.61 -8.98 0.22
CA SER A 169 -9.96 -9.31 -1.17
C SER A 169 -9.96 -8.08 -2.06
N ARG A 170 -10.48 -6.96 -1.57
CA ARG A 170 -10.47 -5.69 -2.31
C ARG A 170 -9.05 -5.20 -2.62
N VAL A 171 -8.13 -5.29 -1.66
CA VAL A 171 -6.73 -4.89 -1.87
C VAL A 171 -6.01 -5.88 -2.78
N LEU A 172 -6.27 -7.19 -2.66
CA LEU A 172 -5.73 -8.20 -3.58
C LEU A 172 -6.15 -7.95 -5.04
N GLU A 173 -7.40 -7.52 -5.26
CA GLU A 173 -7.86 -7.11 -6.61
C GLU A 173 -7.08 -5.91 -7.15
N LEU A 174 -6.80 -4.89 -6.30
CA LEU A 174 -6.00 -3.73 -6.70
C LEU A 174 -4.56 -4.14 -7.04
N VAL A 175 -3.92 -4.97 -6.21
CA VAL A 175 -2.58 -5.50 -6.47
C VAL A 175 -2.56 -6.32 -7.76
N GLY A 176 -3.55 -7.20 -7.95
CA GLY A 176 -3.68 -8.05 -9.13
C GLY A 176 -3.93 -7.29 -10.44
N SER A 177 -4.36 -6.03 -10.37
CA SER A 177 -4.49 -5.17 -11.55
C SER A 177 -3.14 -4.66 -12.07
N ILE A 178 -2.10 -4.65 -11.21
CA ILE A 178 -0.77 -4.16 -11.57
C ILE A 178 -0.02 -5.24 -12.38
N PRO A 179 0.39 -4.95 -13.61
CA PRO A 179 1.10 -5.93 -14.44
C PRO A 179 2.40 -6.42 -13.79
N ARG A 180 2.63 -7.74 -13.84
CA ARG A 180 3.85 -8.40 -13.35
C ARG A 180 4.08 -8.24 -11.84
N LEU A 181 3.03 -7.98 -11.08
CA LEU A 181 2.99 -8.03 -9.63
C LEU A 181 2.07 -9.18 -9.22
N ARG A 182 2.63 -10.22 -8.61
CA ARG A 182 1.87 -11.37 -8.14
C ARG A 182 1.42 -11.11 -6.70
N TRP A 183 0.12 -11.17 -6.44
CA TRP A 183 -0.40 -11.02 -5.08
C TRP A 183 -0.34 -12.33 -4.30
N ILE A 184 -0.08 -12.23 -3.00
CA ILE A 184 -0.09 -13.33 -2.03
C ILE A 184 -1.01 -12.94 -0.86
N ASP A 185 -2.05 -13.72 -0.59
CA ASP A 185 -2.79 -13.62 0.67
C ASP A 185 -1.90 -14.17 1.80
N ALA A 186 -1.26 -13.28 2.55
CA ALA A 186 -0.38 -13.64 3.64
C ALA A 186 -1.11 -13.90 4.98
N GLY A 187 -2.46 -13.86 4.98
CA GLY A 187 -3.26 -14.22 6.14
C GLY A 187 -3.66 -13.03 7.02
N PRO A 188 -3.76 -13.23 8.34
CA PRO A 188 -4.20 -12.20 9.28
C PRO A 188 -3.19 -11.07 9.44
N LEU A 189 -3.68 -9.91 9.97
CA LEU A 189 -2.93 -8.66 10.07
C LEU A 189 -1.60 -8.80 10.84
N ARG A 190 -1.55 -9.69 11.85
CA ARG A 190 -0.32 -9.96 12.64
C ARG A 190 0.87 -10.42 11.80
N TYR A 191 0.67 -11.02 10.63
CA TYR A 191 1.78 -11.41 9.74
C TYR A 191 2.47 -10.22 9.06
N SER A 192 1.89 -9.02 9.13
CA SER A 192 2.57 -7.79 8.73
C SER A 192 3.91 -7.60 9.45
N ARG A 193 4.04 -8.06 10.71
CA ARG A 193 5.31 -8.04 11.46
C ARG A 193 6.45 -8.78 10.73
N SER A 194 6.13 -9.92 10.12
CA SER A 194 7.12 -10.68 9.34
C SER A 194 7.51 -9.93 8.06
N LEU A 195 6.57 -9.27 7.40
CA LEU A 195 6.85 -8.44 6.21
C LEU A 195 7.73 -7.23 6.56
N GLU A 196 7.46 -6.59 7.68
CA GLU A 196 8.27 -5.47 8.20
C GLU A 196 9.71 -5.89 8.50
N ALA A 197 9.91 -7.10 9.06
CA ALA A 197 11.23 -7.67 9.27
C ALA A 197 11.93 -8.03 7.95
N ILE A 198 11.19 -8.51 6.96
CA ILE A 198 11.69 -8.76 5.61
C ILE A 198 12.18 -7.45 4.97
N THR A 199 11.42 -6.38 5.06
CA THR A 199 11.82 -5.05 4.55
C THR A 199 13.12 -4.56 5.19
N LEU A 200 13.27 -4.75 6.50
CA LEU A 200 14.53 -4.44 7.19
C LEU A 200 15.69 -5.26 6.63
N LEU A 201 15.48 -6.56 6.36
CA LEU A 201 16.49 -7.43 5.73
C LEU A 201 16.83 -6.94 4.32
N GLU A 202 15.84 -6.59 3.50
CA GLU A 202 16.04 -6.07 2.13
C GLU A 202 16.88 -4.79 2.13
N ILE A 203 16.60 -3.85 3.06
CA ILE A 203 17.40 -2.64 3.23
C ILE A 203 18.87 -3.00 3.55
N GLY A 204 19.08 -3.98 4.45
CA GLY A 204 20.41 -4.48 4.82
C GLY A 204 21.13 -5.11 3.62
N LEU A 205 20.45 -5.95 2.85
CA LEU A 205 20.98 -6.61 1.66
C LEU A 205 21.29 -5.58 0.56
N ASN A 206 20.38 -4.65 0.29
CA ASN A 206 20.60 -3.58 -0.68
C ASN A 206 21.87 -2.79 -0.36
N ARG A 207 22.08 -2.43 0.91
CA ARG A 207 23.29 -1.74 1.36
C ARG A 207 24.53 -2.59 1.20
N ARG A 208 24.46 -3.88 1.56
CA ARG A 208 25.60 -4.81 1.49
C ARG A 208 26.05 -5.09 0.07
N TYR A 209 25.12 -5.22 -0.86
CA TYR A 209 25.39 -5.57 -2.27
C TYR A 209 25.44 -4.35 -3.21
N GLY A 210 25.26 -3.12 -2.69
CA GLY A 210 25.30 -1.90 -3.49
C GLY A 210 24.16 -1.76 -4.51
N VAL A 211 23.01 -2.39 -4.23
CA VAL A 211 21.80 -2.33 -5.05
C VAL A 211 20.69 -1.57 -4.34
N LYS A 212 19.61 -1.21 -5.05
CA LYS A 212 18.45 -0.48 -4.46
C LYS A 212 17.11 -1.15 -4.74
N HIS A 213 17.12 -2.30 -5.39
CA HIS A 213 15.90 -2.87 -5.99
C HIS A 213 15.75 -4.37 -5.69
N SER A 214 16.32 -4.85 -4.58
CA SER A 214 16.00 -6.21 -4.12
C SER A 214 14.51 -6.30 -3.82
N ARG A 215 13.93 -7.43 -4.11
CA ARG A 215 12.52 -7.75 -3.95
C ARG A 215 12.34 -9.23 -3.78
N ILE A 216 11.21 -9.65 -3.27
CA ILE A 216 10.97 -11.04 -2.90
C ILE A 216 10.04 -11.72 -3.90
N GLN A 217 10.36 -12.98 -4.18
CA GLN A 217 9.49 -13.89 -4.89
C GLN A 217 9.45 -15.23 -4.15
N MET A 218 8.25 -15.70 -3.79
CA MET A 218 8.05 -17.00 -3.15
C MET A 218 7.96 -18.10 -4.20
N VAL A 219 8.91 -19.00 -4.19
CA VAL A 219 8.95 -20.18 -5.07
C VAL A 219 8.11 -21.30 -4.44
N GLY A 220 7.39 -22.05 -5.26
CA GLY A 220 6.57 -23.19 -4.82
C GLY A 220 5.15 -22.82 -4.37
N LEU A 221 4.76 -21.54 -4.43
CA LEU A 221 3.37 -21.14 -4.26
C LEU A 221 2.68 -21.02 -5.62
N GLU A 222 1.61 -21.81 -5.80
CA GLU A 222 0.68 -21.61 -6.90
C GLU A 222 -0.33 -20.53 -6.49
N THR A 223 -0.29 -19.39 -7.17
CA THR A 223 -1.33 -18.36 -7.03
C THR A 223 -2.32 -18.47 -8.17
N PRO A 224 -3.59 -18.07 -7.96
CA PRO A 224 -4.55 -17.98 -9.04
C PRO A 224 -4.00 -17.10 -10.17
N ALA A 225 -4.32 -17.43 -11.42
CA ALA A 225 -3.96 -16.60 -12.56
C ALA A 225 -4.48 -15.15 -12.37
N GLN A 226 -3.74 -14.16 -12.87
CA GLN A 226 -4.17 -12.77 -12.84
C GLN A 226 -5.60 -12.64 -13.36
N GLY A 227 -6.47 -11.97 -12.59
CA GLY A 227 -7.90 -11.81 -12.92
C GLY A 227 -8.85 -12.83 -12.29
N THR A 228 -8.38 -13.81 -11.52
CA THR A 228 -9.24 -14.71 -10.76
C THR A 228 -9.39 -14.23 -9.31
N SER A 229 -10.65 -14.14 -8.83
CA SER A 229 -10.93 -13.76 -7.44
C SER A 229 -10.34 -14.75 -6.43
N PRO A 230 -9.75 -14.27 -5.31
CA PRO A 230 -9.22 -15.15 -4.25
C PRO A 230 -10.25 -16.08 -3.62
N ALA A 231 -11.54 -15.79 -3.77
CA ALA A 231 -12.63 -16.54 -3.13
C ALA A 231 -12.89 -17.94 -3.71
N SER A 232 -12.34 -18.31 -4.89
CA SER A 232 -12.75 -19.54 -5.59
C SER A 232 -12.08 -20.84 -5.15
N LYS A 233 -10.94 -20.79 -4.41
CA LYS A 233 -10.15 -22.00 -4.06
C LYS A 233 -10.35 -22.57 -2.62
N ARG A 234 -11.27 -22.05 -1.81
CA ARG A 234 -11.49 -22.59 -0.43
C ARG A 234 -12.35 -23.85 -0.34
N LYS A 235 -12.82 -24.46 -1.43
CA LYS A 235 -13.78 -25.59 -1.39
C LYS A 235 -13.22 -26.99 -1.73
N GLU A 236 -11.95 -27.10 -2.11
CA GLU A 236 -11.39 -28.42 -2.46
C GLU A 236 -10.17 -28.74 -1.57
N GLY A 237 -10.42 -29.15 -0.34
CA GLY A 237 -9.34 -29.58 0.55
C GLY A 237 -9.84 -29.89 1.97
N ARG A 238 -10.69 -30.90 2.11
CA ARG A 238 -10.87 -31.71 3.31
C ARG A 238 -11.05 -33.15 2.93
#